data_20cb8811e5ea22eb5005e10d0d6db3b5
#
_entry.id   20cb8811e5ea22eb5005e10d0d6db3b5
#
_cell.length_a   1.000
_cell.length_b   1.000
_cell.length_c   1.000
_cell.angle_alpha   90.00
_cell.angle_beta   90.00
_cell.angle_gamma   90.00
#
_symmetry.space_group_name_H-M   'P 1'
#
loop_
_entity.id
_entity.type
_entity.pdbx_description
1 polymer ?
#
loop_
_entity_poly.entity_id
_entity_poly.type
_entity_poly.pdbx_seq_one_letter_code
_entity_poly.pdbx_strand_id
1 'polypeptide(L)'
;MLQAVDVSFAYRGSSRDGPAPGEHDVLQNVSIDVEQGDLLGILGPNGSGKTTLLKLLGGAILPRSGSVTLYNRPVAAWSRREIARRVAFVPQETHTPFDFSVLDIVLMGRFPHLGTFSLEGPEDLAIARRALEATGTGEFEARLFGTLSGGEKQRVVIAGALAQSPELLLLDEPTASLDLGHQIEVQTLLRRLNADAGVTMVLSTHDLNLAAALCRRLVLLRDGRVLAAGETEDVLTSQSVRALYNVDAEVQRHPRAGHLTVVPLGRI
;
A
#
# COMPACT_ATOMS: atom_id res chain seq x y z
N MET A 1 5.41 15.55 2.39
CA MET A 1 6.41 14.46 2.35
C MET A 1 6.54 13.87 0.95
N LEU A 2 5.50 13.31 0.37
CA LEU A 2 5.45 12.77 -0.99
C LEU A 2 4.37 13.49 -1.79
N GLN A 3 4.66 13.83 -3.06
CA GLN A 3 3.68 14.46 -3.96
C GLN A 3 3.75 13.83 -5.34
N ALA A 4 2.60 13.60 -5.93
CA ALA A 4 2.43 13.33 -7.35
C ALA A 4 1.63 14.49 -7.96
N VAL A 5 2.10 15.05 -9.07
CA VAL A 5 1.48 16.20 -9.74
C VAL A 5 1.27 15.86 -11.21
N ASP A 6 0.00 15.84 -11.64
CA ASP A 6 -0.46 15.61 -13.01
C ASP A 6 0.14 14.34 -13.65
N VAL A 7 0.27 13.28 -12.86
CA VAL A 7 0.91 12.05 -13.26
C VAL A 7 0.03 11.28 -14.24
N SER A 8 0.59 10.94 -15.40
CA SER A 8 -0.03 10.01 -16.35
C SER A 8 0.91 8.85 -16.66
N PHE A 9 0.34 7.67 -16.88
CA PHE A 9 1.11 6.45 -17.11
C PHE A 9 0.35 5.44 -17.98
N ALA A 10 1.08 4.82 -18.91
CA ALA A 10 0.65 3.66 -19.68
C ALA A 10 1.75 2.59 -19.68
N TYR A 11 1.37 1.32 -19.61
CA TYR A 11 2.31 0.24 -19.88
C TYR A 11 2.57 0.15 -21.37
N ARG A 12 3.84 0.08 -21.78
CA ARG A 12 4.19 -0.15 -23.19
C ARG A 12 3.77 -1.57 -23.57
N GLY A 13 2.95 -1.68 -24.59
CA GLY A 13 2.72 -2.99 -25.24
C GLY A 13 4.04 -3.55 -25.79
N SER A 14 4.20 -4.85 -25.75
CA SER A 14 5.43 -5.55 -26.19
C SER A 14 5.63 -5.59 -27.72
N SER A 15 5.18 -4.60 -28.48
CA SER A 15 5.43 -4.52 -29.92
C SER A 15 6.71 -3.74 -30.20
N ARG A 16 7.60 -4.32 -31.03
CA ARG A 16 8.85 -3.71 -31.48
C ARG A 16 8.67 -2.50 -32.41
N ASP A 17 7.45 -2.21 -32.87
CA ASP A 17 7.17 -1.31 -33.99
C ASP A 17 6.36 -0.05 -33.58
N GLY A 18 6.60 0.54 -32.39
CA GLY A 18 5.96 1.78 -31.95
C GLY A 18 4.71 1.56 -31.09
N PRO A 19 4.02 2.65 -30.67
CA PRO A 19 2.81 2.53 -29.85
C PRO A 19 1.74 1.74 -30.62
N ALA A 20 1.33 0.59 -30.04
CA ALA A 20 0.27 -0.21 -30.62
C ALA A 20 -1.03 0.61 -30.62
N PRO A 21 -1.87 0.52 -31.65
CA PRO A 21 -3.19 1.10 -31.64
C PRO A 21 -3.99 0.47 -30.50
N GLY A 22 -4.23 1.27 -29.41
CA GLY A 22 -4.94 0.81 -28.21
C GLY A 22 -4.17 0.97 -26.89
N GLU A 23 -3.04 1.66 -26.83
CA GLU A 23 -2.43 2.03 -25.56
C GLU A 23 -3.39 2.94 -24.76
N HIS A 24 -4.10 2.34 -23.81
CA HIS A 24 -4.90 3.12 -22.86
C HIS A 24 -4.03 3.56 -21.68
N ASP A 25 -4.08 4.85 -21.38
CA ASP A 25 -3.47 5.37 -20.18
C ASP A 25 -4.11 4.70 -18.95
N VAL A 26 -3.28 4.03 -18.15
CA VAL A 26 -3.70 3.41 -16.89
C VAL A 26 -3.98 4.47 -15.83
N LEU A 27 -3.23 5.59 -15.90
CA LEU A 27 -3.44 6.77 -15.06
C LEU A 27 -3.40 8.02 -15.92
N GLN A 28 -4.27 8.99 -15.62
CA GLN A 28 -4.46 10.23 -16.38
C GLN A 28 -4.56 11.42 -15.43
N ASN A 29 -3.54 12.29 -15.46
CA ASN A 29 -3.48 13.54 -14.71
C ASN A 29 -3.81 13.37 -13.22
N VAL A 30 -3.23 12.37 -12.59
CA VAL A 30 -3.43 12.07 -11.17
C VAL A 30 -2.55 12.97 -10.33
N SER A 31 -3.16 13.73 -9.40
CA SER A 31 -2.44 14.54 -8.41
C SER A 31 -2.87 14.10 -7.02
N ILE A 32 -1.89 13.79 -6.17
CA ILE A 32 -2.07 13.43 -4.76
C ILE A 32 -0.89 13.92 -3.93
N ASP A 33 -1.15 14.19 -2.67
CA ASP A 33 -0.15 14.51 -1.66
C ASP A 33 -0.25 13.55 -0.47
N VAL A 34 0.89 13.25 0.15
CA VAL A 34 1.00 12.46 1.37
C VAL A 34 1.82 13.24 2.38
N GLU A 35 1.25 13.50 3.53
CA GLU A 35 1.92 14.16 4.64
C GLU A 35 2.56 13.13 5.59
N GLN A 36 3.46 13.58 6.43
CA GLN A 36 4.06 12.72 7.44
C GLN A 36 3.01 12.33 8.49
N GLY A 37 2.93 11.06 8.82
CA GLY A 37 1.93 10.51 9.73
C GLY A 37 0.58 10.21 9.09
N ASP A 38 0.38 10.49 7.80
CA ASP A 38 -0.85 10.13 7.10
C ASP A 38 -1.09 8.61 7.08
N LEU A 39 -2.36 8.24 7.16
CA LEU A 39 -2.88 6.96 6.70
C LEU A 39 -3.86 7.25 5.57
N LEU A 40 -3.32 7.30 4.34
CA LEU A 40 -4.05 7.62 3.12
C LEU A 40 -4.55 6.35 2.43
N GLY A 41 -5.84 6.28 2.12
CA GLY A 41 -6.42 5.20 1.33
C GLY A 41 -6.60 5.57 -0.14
N ILE A 42 -6.16 4.71 -1.06
CA ILE A 42 -6.49 4.77 -2.49
C ILE A 42 -7.60 3.75 -2.72
N LEU A 43 -8.82 4.24 -2.86
CA LEU A 43 -10.03 3.44 -2.99
C LEU A 43 -10.53 3.42 -4.44
N GLY A 44 -10.82 2.25 -4.97
CA GLY A 44 -11.37 2.12 -6.32
C GLY A 44 -11.59 0.68 -6.77
N PRO A 45 -12.37 0.45 -7.83
CA PRO A 45 -12.61 -0.87 -8.39
C PRO A 45 -11.32 -1.52 -8.91
N ASN A 46 -11.37 -2.83 -9.16
CA ASN A 46 -10.28 -3.53 -9.81
C ASN A 46 -10.01 -2.93 -11.19
N GLY A 47 -8.73 -2.78 -11.55
CA GLY A 47 -8.33 -2.16 -12.81
C GLY A 47 -8.34 -0.63 -12.82
N SER A 48 -8.71 0.07 -11.73
CA SER A 48 -8.71 1.55 -11.68
C SER A 48 -7.32 2.18 -11.69
N GLY A 49 -6.22 1.40 -11.53
CA GLY A 49 -4.84 1.91 -11.53
C GLY A 49 -4.19 2.02 -10.15
N LYS A 50 -4.81 1.53 -9.06
CA LYS A 50 -4.30 1.64 -7.67
C LYS A 50 -2.87 1.13 -7.51
N THR A 51 -2.61 -0.14 -7.90
CA THR A 51 -1.27 -0.74 -7.86
C THR A 51 -0.25 0.04 -8.68
N THR A 52 -0.66 0.54 -9.87
CA THR A 52 0.20 1.36 -10.73
C THR A 52 0.56 2.67 -10.05
N LEU A 53 -0.42 3.31 -9.40
CA LEU A 53 -0.19 4.53 -8.64
C LEU A 53 0.77 4.28 -7.48
N LEU A 54 0.59 3.23 -6.67
CA LEU A 54 1.53 2.87 -5.61
C LEU A 54 2.96 2.64 -6.14
N LYS A 55 3.10 1.95 -7.29
CA LYS A 55 4.43 1.73 -7.92
C LYS A 55 5.10 3.03 -8.38
N LEU A 56 4.32 4.01 -8.86
CA LEU A 56 4.82 5.35 -9.22
C LEU A 56 5.25 6.11 -7.98
N LEU A 57 4.44 6.11 -6.91
CA LEU A 57 4.76 6.74 -5.63
C LEU A 57 6.03 6.16 -5.02
N GLY A 58 6.21 4.83 -5.11
CA GLY A 58 7.40 4.13 -4.64
C GLY A 58 8.62 4.24 -5.56
N GLY A 59 8.51 4.91 -6.71
CA GLY A 59 9.61 5.04 -7.67
C GLY A 59 10.01 3.72 -8.35
N ALA A 60 9.20 2.68 -8.25
CA ALA A 60 9.43 1.40 -8.93
C ALA A 60 9.28 1.53 -10.46
N ILE A 61 8.38 2.43 -10.89
CA ILE A 61 8.18 2.86 -12.28
C ILE A 61 8.16 4.38 -12.32
N LEU A 62 8.44 4.97 -13.49
CA LEU A 62 8.44 6.41 -13.70
C LEU A 62 7.21 6.84 -14.50
N PRO A 63 6.64 8.03 -14.23
CA PRO A 63 5.50 8.53 -14.97
C PRO A 63 5.88 8.87 -16.43
N ARG A 64 4.90 8.81 -17.33
CA ARG A 64 5.03 9.26 -18.72
C ARG A 64 5.00 10.79 -18.81
N SER A 65 4.15 11.42 -18.00
CA SER A 65 4.06 12.87 -17.82
C SER A 65 3.75 13.20 -16.36
N GLY A 66 3.94 14.46 -15.97
CA GLY A 66 3.86 14.87 -14.59
C GLY A 66 5.11 14.51 -13.78
N SER A 67 5.03 14.61 -12.47
CA SER A 67 6.17 14.34 -11.59
C SER A 67 5.74 13.70 -10.28
N VAL A 68 6.62 12.85 -9.73
CA VAL A 68 6.53 12.36 -8.34
C VAL A 68 7.76 12.84 -7.60
N THR A 69 7.56 13.48 -6.47
CA THR A 69 8.64 13.99 -5.61
C THR A 69 8.53 13.39 -4.21
N LEU A 70 9.68 13.04 -3.64
CA LEU A 70 9.85 12.67 -2.24
C LEU A 70 10.75 13.70 -1.58
N TYR A 71 10.27 14.40 -0.53
CA TYR A 71 10.95 15.52 0.10
C TYR A 71 11.40 16.60 -0.91
N ASN A 72 10.50 17.01 -1.80
CA ASN A 72 10.73 18.00 -2.87
C ASN A 72 11.82 17.61 -3.87
N ARG A 73 12.33 16.37 -3.84
CA ARG A 73 13.29 15.84 -4.82
C ARG A 73 12.58 14.85 -5.73
N PRO A 74 12.66 14.97 -7.06
CA PRO A 74 12.05 14.00 -7.99
C PRO A 74 12.49 12.56 -7.69
N VAL A 75 11.55 11.61 -7.66
CA VAL A 75 11.87 10.19 -7.42
C VAL A 75 12.86 9.64 -8.45
N ALA A 76 12.83 10.15 -9.68
CA ALA A 76 13.78 9.80 -10.73
C ALA A 76 15.24 10.22 -10.43
N ALA A 77 15.45 11.17 -9.52
CA ALA A 77 16.77 11.64 -9.12
C ALA A 77 17.39 10.85 -7.94
N TRP A 78 16.61 9.95 -7.33
CA TRP A 78 17.08 9.05 -6.28
C TRP A 78 17.60 7.75 -6.88
N SER A 79 18.67 7.19 -6.33
CA SER A 79 19.01 5.81 -6.62
C SER A 79 17.96 4.86 -6.06
N ARG A 80 17.81 3.68 -6.66
CA ARG A 80 16.88 2.65 -6.15
C ARG A 80 17.12 2.31 -4.68
N ARG A 81 18.40 2.31 -4.27
CA ARG A 81 18.79 2.02 -2.89
C ARG A 81 18.41 3.14 -1.93
N GLU A 82 18.55 4.40 -2.33
CA GLU A 82 18.14 5.54 -1.51
C GLU A 82 16.63 5.55 -1.30
N ILE A 83 15.84 5.27 -2.36
CA ILE A 83 14.37 5.12 -2.25
C ILE A 83 14.05 3.94 -1.32
N ALA A 84 14.66 2.77 -1.54
CA ALA A 84 14.41 1.58 -0.74
C ALA A 84 14.76 1.73 0.75
N ARG A 85 15.58 2.70 1.14
CA ARG A 85 15.81 3.03 2.56
C ARG A 85 14.71 3.90 3.18
N ARG A 86 13.82 4.48 2.38
CA ARG A 86 12.77 5.41 2.80
C ARG A 86 11.37 4.90 2.56
N VAL A 87 11.19 4.13 1.50
CA VAL A 87 9.89 3.65 1.05
C VAL A 87 9.91 2.14 0.98
N ALA A 88 9.07 1.49 1.78
CA ALA A 88 8.85 0.05 1.70
C ALA A 88 7.54 -0.24 0.98
N PHE A 89 7.48 -1.36 0.29
CA PHE A 89 6.32 -1.82 -0.46
C PHE A 89 5.87 -3.19 0.01
N VAL A 90 4.61 -3.29 0.43
CA VAL A 90 3.93 -4.55 0.78
C VAL A 90 3.05 -4.93 -0.41
N PRO A 91 3.37 -5.97 -1.16
CA PRO A 91 2.57 -6.41 -2.30
C PRO A 91 1.28 -7.12 -1.85
N GLN A 92 0.30 -7.21 -2.74
CA GLN A 92 -0.95 -7.93 -2.53
C GLN A 92 -0.73 -9.42 -2.25
N GLU A 93 0.20 -10.03 -2.98
CA GLU A 93 0.55 -11.44 -2.84
C GLU A 93 2.07 -11.60 -2.73
N THR A 94 2.51 -12.49 -1.86
CA THR A 94 3.91 -12.85 -1.71
C THR A 94 4.07 -14.35 -1.93
N HIS A 95 4.67 -14.70 -3.05
CA HIS A 95 5.06 -16.06 -3.37
C HIS A 95 6.56 -16.20 -3.22
N THR A 96 6.99 -17.16 -2.42
CA THR A 96 8.41 -17.53 -2.32
C THR A 96 8.59 -18.91 -2.95
N PRO A 97 9.45 -19.06 -3.97
CA PRO A 97 9.69 -20.35 -4.60
C PRO A 97 10.61 -21.26 -3.75
N PHE A 98 11.12 -20.76 -2.63
CA PHE A 98 12.08 -21.45 -1.76
C PHE A 98 11.56 -21.52 -0.33
N ASP A 99 12.07 -22.49 0.43
CA ASP A 99 11.76 -22.73 1.84
C ASP A 99 12.59 -21.81 2.73
N PHE A 100 12.22 -20.53 2.79
CA PHE A 100 12.80 -19.55 3.71
C PHE A 100 12.14 -19.63 5.07
N SER A 101 12.92 -19.43 6.13
CA SER A 101 12.36 -19.17 7.47
C SER A 101 11.67 -17.78 7.50
N VAL A 102 10.83 -17.58 8.48
CA VAL A 102 10.21 -16.26 8.72
C VAL A 102 11.28 -15.20 8.97
N LEU A 103 12.33 -15.53 9.72
CA LEU A 103 13.43 -14.59 9.94
C LEU A 103 14.14 -14.21 8.64
N ASP A 104 14.40 -15.18 7.74
CA ASP A 104 15.02 -14.90 6.44
C ASP A 104 14.20 -13.91 5.62
N ILE A 105 12.87 -14.10 5.58
CA ILE A 105 11.94 -13.18 4.88
C ILE A 105 12.03 -11.76 5.46
N VAL A 106 12.07 -11.64 6.78
CA VAL A 106 12.14 -10.31 7.42
C VAL A 106 13.49 -9.67 7.24
N LEU A 107 14.58 -10.44 7.28
CA LEU A 107 15.94 -9.97 7.01
C LEU A 107 16.15 -9.45 5.59
N MET A 108 15.38 -9.94 4.60
CA MET A 108 15.40 -9.35 3.24
C MET A 108 15.07 -7.85 3.26
N GLY A 109 14.28 -7.38 4.23
CA GLY A 109 14.03 -5.95 4.43
C GLY A 109 15.30 -5.15 4.75
N ARG A 110 16.39 -5.80 5.19
CA ARG A 110 17.65 -5.12 5.49
C ARG A 110 18.56 -4.91 4.29
N PHE A 111 18.30 -5.55 3.13
CA PHE A 111 19.13 -5.40 1.93
C PHE A 111 19.50 -3.96 1.53
N PRO A 112 18.61 -2.96 1.60
CA PRO A 112 18.97 -1.59 1.26
C PRO A 112 20.05 -0.99 2.19
N HIS A 113 20.23 -1.54 3.39
CA HIS A 113 21.18 -1.06 4.40
C HIS A 113 22.54 -1.78 4.33
N LEU A 114 22.58 -2.99 3.78
CA LEU A 114 23.81 -3.77 3.69
C LEU A 114 24.80 -3.16 2.70
N GLY A 115 26.09 -3.30 2.96
CA GLY A 115 27.17 -2.97 2.02
C GLY A 115 27.20 -3.94 0.84
N THR A 116 27.95 -3.59 -0.20
CA THR A 116 28.26 -4.54 -1.28
C THR A 116 29.12 -5.68 -0.68
N PHE A 117 28.68 -6.90 -0.77
CA PHE A 117 29.31 -8.08 -0.14
C PHE A 117 29.23 -8.16 1.40
N SER A 118 28.43 -7.34 2.05
CA SER A 118 28.17 -7.47 3.50
C SER A 118 27.04 -8.46 3.74
N LEU A 119 27.21 -9.30 4.77
CA LEU A 119 26.14 -10.11 5.35
C LEU A 119 25.45 -9.32 6.46
N GLU A 120 24.26 -9.79 6.85
CA GLU A 120 23.51 -9.26 7.96
C GLU A 120 24.29 -9.40 9.28
N GLY A 121 24.37 -8.30 10.02
CA GLY A 121 25.03 -8.25 11.31
C GLY A 121 24.07 -8.40 12.49
N PRO A 122 24.60 -8.40 13.73
CA PRO A 122 23.76 -8.45 14.94
C PRO A 122 22.73 -7.34 15.05
N GLU A 123 23.01 -6.16 14.50
CA GLU A 123 22.08 -5.02 14.47
C GLU A 123 20.89 -5.31 13.54
N ASP A 124 21.15 -5.88 12.35
CA ASP A 124 20.10 -6.24 11.39
C ASP A 124 19.18 -7.32 11.97
N LEU A 125 19.75 -8.33 12.65
CA LEU A 125 18.99 -9.34 13.37
C LEU A 125 18.12 -8.73 14.48
N ALA A 126 18.65 -7.78 15.25
CA ALA A 126 17.88 -7.10 16.28
C ALA A 126 16.74 -6.27 15.69
N ILE A 127 16.94 -5.60 14.54
CA ILE A 127 15.90 -4.87 13.83
C ILE A 127 14.82 -5.83 13.30
N ALA A 128 15.22 -6.94 12.68
CA ALA A 128 14.28 -7.95 12.17
C ALA A 128 13.40 -8.52 13.29
N ARG A 129 13.99 -8.86 14.46
CA ARG A 129 13.25 -9.37 15.62
C ARG A 129 12.28 -8.34 16.20
N ARG A 130 12.69 -7.07 16.32
CA ARG A 130 11.77 -5.99 16.71
C ARG A 130 10.59 -5.84 15.74
N ALA A 131 10.84 -5.99 14.44
CA ALA A 131 9.77 -5.95 13.44
C ALA A 131 8.81 -7.14 13.58
N LEU A 132 9.32 -8.35 13.84
CA LEU A 132 8.51 -9.53 14.14
C LEU A 132 7.67 -9.35 15.41
N GLU A 133 8.23 -8.79 16.47
CA GLU A 133 7.50 -8.48 17.71
C GLU A 133 6.41 -7.43 17.45
N ALA A 134 6.71 -6.36 16.70
CA ALA A 134 5.76 -5.31 16.37
C ALA A 134 4.55 -5.83 15.57
N THR A 135 4.71 -6.91 14.80
CA THR A 135 3.64 -7.54 14.03
C THR A 135 3.01 -8.75 14.72
N GLY A 136 3.45 -9.12 15.93
CA GLY A 136 2.96 -10.28 16.67
C GLY A 136 3.30 -11.61 15.98
N THR A 137 4.48 -11.70 15.36
CA THR A 137 4.93 -12.89 14.62
C THR A 137 6.27 -13.43 15.11
N GLY A 138 6.76 -12.94 16.27
CA GLY A 138 8.05 -13.36 16.85
C GLY A 138 8.16 -14.86 17.13
N GLU A 139 7.07 -15.48 17.56
CA GLU A 139 7.01 -16.92 17.81
C GLU A 139 7.22 -17.79 16.55
N PHE A 140 7.07 -17.21 15.37
CA PHE A 140 7.23 -17.89 14.09
C PHE A 140 8.64 -17.78 13.51
N GLU A 141 9.59 -17.10 14.17
CA GLU A 141 10.93 -16.76 13.67
C GLU A 141 11.61 -17.91 12.93
N ALA A 142 11.58 -19.11 13.52
CA ALA A 142 12.24 -20.31 12.98
C ALA A 142 11.34 -21.15 12.06
N ARG A 143 10.05 -20.83 11.92
CA ARG A 143 9.13 -21.59 11.05
C ARG A 143 9.39 -21.27 9.57
N LEU A 144 9.10 -22.24 8.72
CA LEU A 144 9.12 -22.01 7.27
C LEU A 144 7.93 -21.10 6.88
N PHE A 145 8.20 -20.04 6.14
CA PHE A 145 7.19 -19.07 5.70
C PHE A 145 6.04 -19.74 4.93
N GLY A 146 6.36 -20.76 4.11
CA GLY A 146 5.38 -21.53 3.35
C GLY A 146 4.30 -22.20 4.20
N THR A 147 4.60 -22.53 5.47
CA THR A 147 3.70 -23.25 6.40
C THR A 147 2.73 -22.36 7.15
N LEU A 148 2.85 -21.03 7.02
CA LEU A 148 2.00 -20.08 7.72
C LEU A 148 0.63 -19.94 7.03
N SER A 149 -0.40 -19.58 7.81
CA SER A 149 -1.70 -19.15 7.29
C SER A 149 -1.57 -17.84 6.48
N GLY A 150 -2.59 -17.48 5.69
CA GLY A 150 -2.58 -16.25 4.91
C GLY A 150 -2.39 -14.99 5.77
N GLY A 151 -3.07 -14.90 6.90
CA GLY A 151 -2.95 -13.76 7.82
C GLY A 151 -1.59 -13.68 8.51
N GLU A 152 -1.03 -14.84 8.93
CA GLU A 152 0.34 -14.91 9.48
C GLU A 152 1.37 -14.49 8.44
N LYS A 153 1.26 -14.98 7.20
CA LYS A 153 2.11 -14.55 6.07
C LYS A 153 2.06 -13.05 5.86
N GLN A 154 0.86 -12.48 5.85
CA GLN A 154 0.68 -11.04 5.64
C GLN A 154 1.38 -10.23 6.74
N ARG A 155 1.23 -10.61 8.01
CA ARG A 155 1.92 -9.95 9.12
C ARG A 155 3.45 -10.08 9.03
N VAL A 156 3.97 -11.23 8.58
CA VAL A 156 5.41 -11.42 8.33
C VAL A 156 5.91 -10.54 7.19
N VAL A 157 5.14 -10.40 6.10
CA VAL A 157 5.50 -9.50 4.99
C VAL A 157 5.53 -8.04 5.45
N ILE A 158 4.56 -7.63 6.29
CA ILE A 158 4.57 -6.31 6.92
C ILE A 158 5.80 -6.16 7.83
N ALA A 159 6.18 -7.20 8.61
CA ALA A 159 7.41 -7.18 9.41
C ALA A 159 8.66 -6.98 8.54
N GLY A 160 8.77 -7.64 7.40
CA GLY A 160 9.85 -7.44 6.43
C GLY A 160 9.93 -6.00 5.92
N ALA A 161 8.77 -5.41 5.62
CA ALA A 161 8.69 -4.01 5.23
C ALA A 161 9.10 -3.06 6.38
N LEU A 162 8.69 -3.33 7.62
CA LEU A 162 9.11 -2.56 8.81
C LEU A 162 10.61 -2.72 9.12
N ALA A 163 11.18 -3.91 8.91
CA ALA A 163 12.62 -4.14 9.09
C ALA A 163 13.47 -3.28 8.15
N GLN A 164 12.92 -2.82 7.02
CA GLN A 164 13.55 -1.84 6.15
C GLN A 164 13.69 -0.47 6.82
N SER A 165 13.02 -0.23 7.96
CA SER A 165 12.97 1.06 8.68
C SER A 165 12.51 2.21 7.79
N PRO A 166 11.38 2.07 7.09
CA PRO A 166 10.92 3.04 6.10
C PRO A 166 10.31 4.28 6.76
N GLU A 167 10.37 5.40 6.03
CA GLU A 167 9.64 6.63 6.36
C GLU A 167 8.20 6.60 5.79
N LEU A 168 7.98 5.80 4.73
CA LEU A 168 6.70 5.59 4.07
C LEU A 168 6.48 4.10 3.77
N LEU A 169 5.33 3.59 4.16
CA LEU A 169 4.88 2.23 3.86
C LEU A 169 3.77 2.27 2.80
N LEU A 170 4.01 1.65 1.66
CA LEU A 170 3.02 1.47 0.59
C LEU A 170 2.46 0.05 0.67
N LEU A 171 1.13 -0.08 0.81
CA LEU A 171 0.48 -1.38 0.96
C LEU A 171 -0.54 -1.58 -0.18
N ASP A 172 -0.33 -2.62 -0.97
CA ASP A 172 -1.21 -2.96 -2.07
C ASP A 172 -2.21 -4.05 -1.62
N GLU A 173 -3.45 -3.65 -1.38
CA GLU A 173 -4.56 -4.50 -0.94
C GLU A 173 -4.19 -5.45 0.24
N PRO A 174 -3.70 -4.93 1.38
CA PRO A 174 -3.06 -5.72 2.43
C PRO A 174 -3.97 -6.71 3.15
N THR A 175 -5.28 -6.68 2.92
CA THR A 175 -6.26 -7.59 3.52
C THR A 175 -6.98 -8.44 2.48
N ALA A 176 -6.63 -8.33 1.20
CA ALA A 176 -7.23 -9.15 0.16
C ALA A 176 -6.97 -10.64 0.44
N SER A 177 -7.96 -11.46 0.13
CA SER A 177 -7.90 -12.93 0.29
C SER A 177 -7.74 -13.44 1.75
N LEU A 178 -7.87 -12.57 2.76
CA LEU A 178 -7.90 -12.95 4.16
C LEU A 178 -9.33 -13.17 4.65
N ASP A 179 -9.52 -14.10 5.56
CA ASP A 179 -10.77 -14.22 6.30
C ASP A 179 -10.99 -13.03 7.25
N LEU A 180 -12.22 -12.87 7.73
CA LEU A 180 -12.62 -11.71 8.54
C LEU A 180 -11.77 -11.54 9.81
N GLY A 181 -11.38 -12.63 10.48
CA GLY A 181 -10.56 -12.59 11.69
C GLY A 181 -9.17 -11.98 11.38
N HIS A 182 -8.49 -12.52 10.38
CA HIS A 182 -7.19 -12.04 9.96
C HIS A 182 -7.24 -10.62 9.36
N GLN A 183 -8.33 -10.24 8.66
CA GLN A 183 -8.54 -8.86 8.21
C GLN A 183 -8.53 -7.88 9.39
N ILE A 184 -9.28 -8.19 10.47
CA ILE A 184 -9.33 -7.36 11.68
C ILE A 184 -7.97 -7.28 12.37
N GLU A 185 -7.22 -8.38 12.42
CA GLU A 185 -5.86 -8.38 12.98
C GLU A 185 -4.92 -7.45 12.20
N VAL A 186 -4.91 -7.54 10.86
CA VAL A 186 -4.09 -6.66 10.01
C VAL A 186 -4.54 -5.21 10.14
N GLN A 187 -5.84 -4.92 10.14
CA GLN A 187 -6.36 -3.56 10.34
C GLN A 187 -5.91 -2.98 11.69
N THR A 188 -6.01 -3.77 12.76
CA THR A 188 -5.60 -3.36 14.10
C THR A 188 -4.09 -3.09 14.16
N LEU A 189 -3.30 -3.93 13.51
CA LEU A 189 -1.86 -3.75 13.38
C LEU A 189 -1.53 -2.43 12.65
N LEU A 190 -2.11 -2.19 11.47
CA LEU A 190 -1.84 -0.98 10.69
C LEU A 190 -2.25 0.29 11.45
N ARG A 191 -3.41 0.26 12.12
CA ARG A 191 -3.85 1.38 12.97
C ARG A 191 -2.85 1.66 14.09
N ARG A 192 -2.39 0.63 14.80
CA ARG A 192 -1.39 0.76 15.87
C ARG A 192 -0.07 1.31 15.34
N LEU A 193 0.43 0.79 14.22
CA LEU A 193 1.68 1.28 13.61
C LEU A 193 1.59 2.76 13.20
N ASN A 194 0.43 3.21 12.71
CA ASN A 194 0.23 4.62 12.39
C ASN A 194 0.06 5.48 13.64
N ALA A 195 -0.87 5.12 14.54
CA ALA A 195 -1.23 5.94 15.69
C ALA A 195 -0.12 6.00 16.75
N ASP A 196 0.51 4.85 17.07
CA ASP A 196 1.46 4.75 18.19
C ASP A 196 2.91 4.96 17.74
N ALA A 197 3.26 4.49 16.53
CA ALA A 197 4.62 4.58 16.00
C ALA A 197 4.80 5.68 14.94
N GLY A 198 3.73 6.40 14.57
CA GLY A 198 3.78 7.50 13.60
C GLY A 198 4.15 7.10 12.17
N VAL A 199 3.99 5.82 11.81
CA VAL A 199 4.36 5.33 10.48
C VAL A 199 3.44 5.93 9.43
N THR A 200 3.99 6.62 8.45
CA THR A 200 3.24 7.14 7.31
C THR A 200 2.88 6.00 6.37
N MET A 201 1.62 5.91 5.95
CA MET A 201 1.13 4.81 5.13
C MET A 201 0.26 5.29 3.97
N VAL A 202 0.42 4.66 2.82
CA VAL A 202 -0.54 4.72 1.72
C VAL A 202 -0.98 3.29 1.41
N LEU A 203 -2.27 3.02 1.51
CA LEU A 203 -2.80 1.70 1.18
C LEU A 203 -3.77 1.78 0.00
N SER A 204 -3.73 0.80 -0.87
CA SER A 204 -4.77 0.58 -1.86
C SER A 204 -5.79 -0.42 -1.34
N THR A 205 -7.06 -0.21 -1.67
CA THR A 205 -8.12 -1.18 -1.38
C THR A 205 -9.32 -0.97 -2.31
N HIS A 206 -10.13 -2.01 -2.46
CA HIS A 206 -11.48 -1.92 -3.05
C HIS A 206 -12.57 -2.06 -1.98
N ASP A 207 -12.19 -2.33 -0.72
CA ASP A 207 -13.12 -2.47 0.40
C ASP A 207 -13.43 -1.10 1.02
N LEU A 208 -14.68 -0.66 0.82
CA LEU A 208 -15.21 0.61 1.32
C LEU A 208 -15.18 0.70 2.85
N ASN A 209 -15.52 -0.41 3.54
CA ASN A 209 -15.62 -0.42 4.99
C ASN A 209 -14.22 -0.48 5.64
N LEU A 210 -13.27 -1.19 5.02
CA LEU A 210 -11.87 -1.14 5.42
C LEU A 210 -11.33 0.29 5.31
N ALA A 211 -11.54 0.94 4.16
CA ALA A 211 -11.08 2.29 3.94
C ALA A 211 -11.68 3.27 4.96
N ALA A 212 -13.00 3.18 5.20
CA ALA A 212 -13.71 4.01 6.17
C ALA A 212 -13.23 3.80 7.63
N ALA A 213 -12.88 2.56 7.98
CA ALA A 213 -12.44 2.24 9.33
C ALA A 213 -10.99 2.62 9.62
N LEU A 214 -10.14 2.63 8.59
CA LEU A 214 -8.70 2.72 8.77
C LEU A 214 -8.13 4.07 8.32
N CYS A 215 -8.59 4.60 7.18
CA CYS A 215 -7.97 5.75 6.56
C CYS A 215 -8.58 7.07 7.04
N ARG A 216 -7.71 8.03 7.38
CA ARG A 216 -8.13 9.40 7.69
C ARG A 216 -8.50 10.17 6.42
N ARG A 217 -7.70 9.97 5.35
CA ARG A 217 -7.89 10.61 4.04
C ARG A 217 -8.06 9.55 2.97
N LEU A 218 -8.89 9.85 1.98
CA LEU A 218 -9.12 8.98 0.83
C LEU A 218 -8.85 9.69 -0.49
N VAL A 219 -8.36 8.92 -1.44
CA VAL A 219 -8.34 9.24 -2.87
C VAL A 219 -9.21 8.22 -3.58
N LEU A 220 -10.29 8.66 -4.19
CA LEU A 220 -11.17 7.83 -4.99
C LEU A 220 -10.65 7.77 -6.43
N LEU A 221 -10.27 6.57 -6.87
CA LEU A 221 -9.66 6.35 -8.18
C LEU A 221 -10.59 5.51 -9.06
N ARG A 222 -11.01 6.04 -10.21
CA ARG A 222 -11.81 5.34 -11.22
C ARG A 222 -11.25 5.60 -12.61
N ASP A 223 -11.12 4.55 -13.42
CA ASP A 223 -10.68 4.64 -14.82
C ASP A 223 -9.39 5.48 -15.00
N GLY A 224 -8.45 5.30 -14.07
CA GLY A 224 -7.17 6.02 -14.07
C GLY A 224 -7.23 7.48 -13.64
N ARG A 225 -8.36 7.98 -13.13
CA ARG A 225 -8.57 9.38 -12.72
C ARG A 225 -9.01 9.50 -11.28
N VAL A 226 -8.60 10.58 -10.62
CA VAL A 226 -9.09 10.92 -9.29
C VAL A 226 -10.50 11.51 -9.44
N LEU A 227 -11.49 10.87 -8.82
CA LEU A 227 -12.87 11.39 -8.72
C LEU A 227 -13.00 12.40 -7.59
N ALA A 228 -12.40 12.10 -6.44
CA ALA A 228 -12.39 12.95 -5.26
C ALA A 228 -11.20 12.60 -4.38
N ALA A 229 -10.71 13.55 -3.61
CA ALA A 229 -9.68 13.37 -2.59
C ALA A 229 -9.92 14.30 -1.42
N GLY A 230 -9.66 13.84 -0.19
CA GLY A 230 -9.87 14.62 1.05
C GLY A 230 -10.06 13.75 2.27
N GLU A 231 -10.59 14.34 3.35
CA GLU A 231 -10.93 13.61 4.57
C GLU A 231 -11.98 12.52 4.26
N THR A 232 -11.85 11.37 4.90
CA THR A 232 -12.72 10.21 4.64
C THR A 232 -14.20 10.54 4.80
N GLU A 233 -14.54 11.36 5.78
CA GLU A 233 -15.94 11.75 6.06
C GLU A 233 -16.55 12.63 4.97
N ASP A 234 -15.74 13.46 4.31
CA ASP A 234 -16.19 14.35 3.25
C ASP A 234 -16.25 13.65 1.89
N VAL A 235 -15.36 12.71 1.67
CA VAL A 235 -15.17 12.05 0.37
C VAL A 235 -16.03 10.79 0.22
N LEU A 236 -16.21 10.02 1.30
CA LEU A 236 -16.95 8.77 1.26
C LEU A 236 -18.46 9.02 1.52
N THR A 237 -19.20 9.26 0.44
CA THR A 237 -20.64 9.55 0.44
C THR A 237 -21.40 8.55 -0.45
N SER A 238 -22.72 8.45 -0.30
CA SER A 238 -23.55 7.64 -1.20
C SER A 238 -23.36 8.03 -2.67
N GLN A 239 -23.20 9.32 -2.94
CA GLN A 239 -22.96 9.84 -4.30
C GLN A 239 -21.59 9.38 -4.84
N SER A 240 -20.53 9.46 -4.05
CA SER A 240 -19.20 9.03 -4.47
C SER A 240 -19.11 7.51 -4.65
N VAL A 241 -19.77 6.72 -3.78
CA VAL A 241 -19.88 5.26 -3.94
C VAL A 241 -20.61 4.91 -5.23
N ARG A 242 -21.72 5.59 -5.52
CA ARG A 242 -22.45 5.44 -6.79
C ARG A 242 -21.56 5.77 -7.98
N ALA A 243 -20.85 6.89 -7.94
CA ALA A 243 -19.95 7.31 -9.00
C ALA A 243 -18.78 6.34 -9.18
N LEU A 244 -18.27 5.73 -8.11
CA LEU A 244 -17.10 4.86 -8.12
C LEU A 244 -17.42 3.44 -8.62
N TYR A 245 -18.54 2.86 -8.14
CA TYR A 245 -18.87 1.44 -8.33
C TYR A 245 -20.14 1.17 -9.15
N ASN A 246 -20.90 2.21 -9.51
CA ASN A 246 -22.22 2.08 -10.14
C ASN A 246 -23.20 1.23 -9.28
N VAL A 247 -23.18 1.49 -7.96
CA VAL A 247 -23.97 0.80 -6.94
C VAL A 247 -24.71 1.85 -6.12
N ASP A 248 -25.97 1.59 -5.82
CA ASP A 248 -26.70 2.35 -4.81
C ASP A 248 -26.29 1.86 -3.41
N ALA A 249 -25.94 2.80 -2.54
CA ALA A 249 -25.44 2.48 -1.21
C ALA A 249 -25.82 3.57 -0.21
N GLU A 250 -26.08 3.16 1.02
CA GLU A 250 -26.21 4.04 2.16
C GLU A 250 -24.87 4.17 2.88
N VAL A 251 -24.47 5.42 3.16
CA VAL A 251 -23.26 5.73 3.93
C VAL A 251 -23.69 6.43 5.20
N GLN A 252 -23.39 5.82 6.34
CA GLN A 252 -23.77 6.33 7.65
C GLN A 252 -22.68 6.11 8.69
N ARG A 253 -22.62 6.97 9.72
CA ARG A 253 -21.71 6.74 10.85
C ARG A 253 -22.26 5.64 11.74
N HIS A 254 -21.49 4.57 11.91
CA HIS A 254 -21.88 3.45 12.78
C HIS A 254 -21.78 3.86 14.25
N PRO A 255 -22.87 3.80 15.05
CA PRO A 255 -22.92 4.37 16.40
C PRO A 255 -21.93 3.73 17.39
N ARG A 256 -21.60 2.44 17.21
CA ARG A 256 -20.66 1.71 18.08
C ARG A 256 -19.22 1.71 17.55
N ALA A 257 -19.05 1.69 16.22
CA ALA A 257 -17.72 1.63 15.61
C ALA A 257 -17.06 3.02 15.51
N GLY A 258 -17.86 4.10 15.48
CA GLY A 258 -17.37 5.48 15.46
C GLY A 258 -16.81 5.94 14.11
N HIS A 259 -16.90 5.12 13.06
CA HIS A 259 -16.51 5.45 11.70
C HIS A 259 -17.65 5.27 10.71
N LEU A 260 -17.48 5.68 9.47
CA LEU A 260 -18.47 5.46 8.41
C LEU A 260 -18.60 3.96 8.08
N THR A 261 -19.80 3.56 7.72
CA THR A 261 -20.12 2.23 7.21
C THR A 261 -20.90 2.39 5.92
N VAL A 262 -20.54 1.60 4.93
CA VAL A 262 -21.19 1.57 3.62
C VAL A 262 -22.00 0.29 3.51
N VAL A 263 -23.31 0.44 3.28
CA VAL A 263 -24.25 -0.67 3.10
C VAL A 263 -24.73 -0.64 1.64
N PRO A 264 -24.30 -1.59 0.79
CA PRO A 264 -24.79 -1.69 -0.57
C PRO A 264 -26.28 -2.05 -0.57
N LEU A 265 -27.09 -1.34 -1.36
CA LEU A 265 -28.54 -1.54 -1.49
C LEU A 265 -28.91 -2.25 -2.80
N GLY A 266 -28.16 -1.99 -3.87
CA GLY A 266 -28.42 -2.59 -5.16
C GLY A 266 -27.51 -2.10 -6.26
N ARG A 267 -27.58 -2.73 -7.43
CA ARG A 267 -26.87 -2.30 -8.62
C ARG A 267 -27.77 -1.35 -9.43
N ILE A 268 -27.18 -0.30 -9.99
CA ILE A 268 -27.89 0.72 -10.79
C ILE A 268 -27.83 0.34 -12.27
#